data_e77b508ef966c1e7d2f20b26945a7919
#
_entry.id   e77b508ef966c1e7d2f20b26945a7919
#
_cell.length_a   1.000
_cell.length_b   1.000
_cell.length_c   1.000
_cell.angle_alpha   90.00
_cell.angle_beta   90.00
_cell.angle_gamma   90.00
#
_symmetry.space_group_name_H-M   'P 1'
#
loop_
_entity.id
_entity.type
_entity.pdbx_description
1 polymer ?
#
loop_
_entity_poly.entity_id
_entity_poly.type
_entity_poly.pdbx_seq_one_letter_code
_entity_poly.pdbx_strand_id
1 'polypeptide(L)'
;MADRSGRLLEICVDSAEGLAAAIEGGADRIELCSALGVGGLTPPYGLMQYAQRISPIPVYPLIRPRAGNFVYDASNVAIMEADIAQARDLGLPGVVIGATTNDRKLDRRVLERLIETSKGLDITLHRAFDMVDDPVEALETAIELRISRILTSGGAKSVSLGIATIQRLAEQAAGRIAVMPGGGVSVELVPELLASSGLNEIHASGSASSNEEELLVEFGFAPQQRRRTSAQVVRALKTVLMES
;
A
#
# COMPACT_ATOMS: atom_id res chain seq x y z
N MET A 1 19.17 7.44 -15.95
CA MET A 1 18.24 8.28 -16.71
C MET A 1 17.04 8.49 -15.82
N ALA A 2 16.74 9.71 -15.41
CA ALA A 2 15.52 9.98 -14.65
C ALA A 2 14.32 9.66 -15.56
N ASP A 3 13.41 8.85 -15.05
CA ASP A 3 12.17 8.48 -15.74
C ASP A 3 11.38 9.73 -16.13
N ARG A 4 11.19 9.92 -17.43
CA ARG A 4 10.47 11.09 -17.98
C ARG A 4 8.95 10.94 -17.95
N SER A 5 8.41 9.77 -17.59
CA SER A 5 6.95 9.53 -17.56
C SER A 5 6.28 9.97 -16.27
N GLY A 6 7.04 10.14 -15.20
CA GLY A 6 6.49 10.45 -13.87
C GLY A 6 5.66 9.31 -13.26
N ARG A 7 5.69 8.10 -13.86
CA ARG A 7 4.94 6.93 -13.38
C ARG A 7 5.71 6.16 -12.32
N LEU A 8 5.00 5.70 -11.29
CA LEU A 8 5.58 5.05 -10.11
C LEU A 8 4.95 3.68 -9.87
N LEU A 9 5.81 2.67 -9.71
CA LEU A 9 5.43 1.33 -9.28
C LEU A 9 5.79 1.13 -7.81
N GLU A 10 4.76 0.98 -6.97
CA GLU A 10 4.90 0.58 -5.58
C GLU A 10 4.68 -0.93 -5.45
N ILE A 11 5.58 -1.61 -4.73
CA ILE A 11 5.46 -3.05 -4.46
C ILE A 11 5.35 -3.29 -2.95
N CYS A 12 4.30 -4.02 -2.53
CA CYS A 12 4.19 -4.46 -1.14
C CYS A 12 4.99 -5.75 -0.91
N VAL A 13 5.77 -5.77 0.19
CA VAL A 13 6.62 -6.88 0.59
C VAL A 13 6.53 -7.14 2.09
N ASP A 14 6.74 -8.39 2.53
CA ASP A 14 6.71 -8.77 3.96
C ASP A 14 7.95 -9.58 4.40
N SER A 15 9.01 -9.53 3.62
CA SER A 15 10.27 -10.23 3.92
C SER A 15 11.48 -9.53 3.29
N ALA A 16 12.67 -9.87 3.79
CA ALA A 16 13.93 -9.36 3.24
C ALA A 16 14.16 -9.83 1.80
N GLU A 17 13.77 -11.07 1.48
CA GLU A 17 13.84 -11.65 0.13
C GLU A 17 12.87 -10.92 -0.81
N GLY A 18 11.65 -10.64 -0.34
CA GLY A 18 10.65 -9.88 -1.09
C GLY A 18 11.14 -8.46 -1.41
N LEU A 19 11.76 -7.80 -0.43
CA LEU A 19 12.38 -6.48 -0.61
C LEU A 19 13.47 -6.52 -1.69
N ALA A 20 14.37 -7.48 -1.62
CA ALA A 20 15.44 -7.63 -2.62
C ALA A 20 14.87 -7.88 -4.02
N ALA A 21 13.88 -8.78 -4.14
CA ALA A 21 13.22 -9.09 -5.40
C ALA A 21 12.46 -7.87 -6.00
N ALA A 22 11.82 -7.05 -5.17
CA ALA A 22 11.13 -5.85 -5.62
C ALA A 22 12.12 -4.80 -6.16
N ILE A 23 13.23 -4.57 -5.46
CA ILE A 23 14.31 -3.67 -5.89
C ILE A 23 14.93 -4.16 -7.20
N GLU A 24 15.31 -5.44 -7.28
CA GLU A 24 15.86 -6.04 -8.49
C GLU A 24 14.90 -5.94 -9.68
N GLY A 25 13.60 -6.07 -9.44
CA GLY A 25 12.55 -5.94 -10.44
C GLY A 25 12.31 -4.51 -10.94
N GLY A 26 12.86 -3.49 -10.26
CA GLY A 26 12.73 -2.10 -10.65
C GLY A 26 11.54 -1.37 -10.03
N ALA A 27 11.11 -1.75 -8.83
CA ALA A 27 10.16 -0.96 -8.05
C ALA A 27 10.71 0.44 -7.76
N ASP A 28 9.81 1.44 -7.71
CA ASP A 28 10.18 2.83 -7.39
C ASP A 28 9.94 3.15 -5.91
N ARG A 29 9.02 2.42 -5.25
CA ARG A 29 8.69 2.56 -3.83
C ARG A 29 8.30 1.19 -3.26
N ILE A 30 8.56 0.99 -1.99
CA ILE A 30 8.18 -0.21 -1.25
C ILE A 30 7.12 0.14 -0.21
N GLU A 31 6.02 -0.59 -0.19
CA GLU A 31 5.20 -0.72 1.00
C GLU A 31 5.72 -1.91 1.82
N LEU A 32 6.28 -1.63 2.99
CA LEU A 32 6.84 -2.65 3.87
C LEU A 32 5.79 -3.13 4.86
N CYS A 33 5.52 -4.42 4.85
CA CYS A 33 4.48 -5.05 5.65
C CYS A 33 5.04 -6.21 6.49
N SER A 34 4.17 -6.82 7.25
CA SER A 34 4.19 -8.23 7.66
C SER A 34 2.85 -8.85 7.30
N ALA A 35 2.76 -10.18 7.30
CA ALA A 35 1.50 -10.91 7.20
C ALA A 35 0.60 -10.47 6.01
N LEU A 36 1.14 -10.36 4.80
CA LEU A 36 0.38 -9.99 3.59
C LEU A 36 -0.84 -10.89 3.33
N GLY A 37 -0.85 -12.12 3.83
CA GLY A 37 -1.98 -13.05 3.73
C GLY A 37 -3.28 -12.57 4.40
N VAL A 38 -3.20 -11.60 5.34
CA VAL A 38 -4.35 -10.94 5.98
C VAL A 38 -4.49 -9.47 5.56
N GLY A 39 -3.86 -9.10 4.44
CA GLY A 39 -3.89 -7.75 3.89
C GLY A 39 -2.81 -6.82 4.47
N GLY A 40 -1.76 -7.38 5.07
CA GLY A 40 -0.64 -6.66 5.65
C GLY A 40 -0.90 -6.16 7.09
N LEU A 41 0.13 -6.22 7.90
CA LEU A 41 0.22 -5.64 9.25
C LEU A 41 1.51 -4.84 9.37
N THR A 42 1.65 -4.08 10.45
CA THR A 42 2.90 -3.36 10.76
C THR A 42 4.09 -4.31 10.72
N PRO A 43 5.16 -4.00 9.97
CA PRO A 43 6.38 -4.81 9.95
C PRO A 43 7.11 -4.71 11.30
N PRO A 44 7.79 -5.78 11.74
CA PRO A 44 8.60 -5.70 12.95
C PRO A 44 9.74 -4.68 12.79
N TYR A 45 10.11 -4.03 13.89
CA TYR A 45 11.18 -3.01 13.91
C TYR A 45 12.46 -3.45 13.19
N GLY A 46 12.91 -4.70 13.42
CA GLY A 46 14.10 -5.24 12.77
C GLY A 46 14.01 -5.26 11.25
N LEU A 47 12.83 -5.51 10.69
CA LEU A 47 12.63 -5.48 9.24
C LEU A 47 12.61 -4.04 8.71
N MET A 48 12.01 -3.09 9.45
CA MET A 48 12.06 -1.66 9.11
C MET A 48 13.51 -1.15 9.10
N GLN A 49 14.28 -1.45 10.15
CA GLN A 49 15.70 -1.07 10.26
C GLN A 49 16.55 -1.68 9.15
N TYR A 50 16.33 -2.96 8.84
CA TYR A 50 17.00 -3.65 7.74
C TYR A 50 16.70 -2.98 6.40
N ALA A 51 15.41 -2.74 6.11
CA ALA A 51 14.97 -2.13 4.87
C ALA A 51 15.51 -0.71 4.70
N GLN A 52 15.49 0.10 5.75
CA GLN A 52 16.05 1.45 5.74
C GLN A 52 17.54 1.46 5.38
N ARG A 53 18.30 0.49 5.90
CA ARG A 53 19.75 0.42 5.68
C ARG A 53 20.13 -0.01 4.27
N ILE A 54 19.34 -0.90 3.64
CA ILE A 54 19.74 -1.52 2.36
C ILE A 54 19.00 -0.99 1.14
N SER A 55 17.82 -0.37 1.31
CA SER A 55 16.99 0.04 0.18
C SER A 55 17.52 1.33 -0.45
N PRO A 56 17.79 1.33 -1.77
CA PRO A 56 18.13 2.55 -2.50
C PRO A 56 16.89 3.37 -2.90
N ILE A 57 15.69 2.85 -2.64
CA ILE A 57 14.40 3.47 -2.99
C ILE A 57 13.57 3.68 -1.72
N PRO A 58 12.59 4.60 -1.73
CA PRO A 58 11.75 4.89 -0.58
C PRO A 58 11.03 3.67 -0.04
N VAL A 59 11.01 3.50 1.29
CA VAL A 59 10.31 2.43 2.00
C VAL A 59 9.30 3.04 2.96
N TYR A 60 8.04 2.67 2.81
CA TYR A 60 6.91 3.13 3.62
C TYR A 60 6.34 1.96 4.40
N PRO A 61 6.53 1.87 5.73
CA PRO A 61 5.93 0.83 6.53
C PRO A 61 4.41 1.01 6.63
N LEU A 62 3.70 -0.11 6.49
CA LEU A 62 2.29 -0.17 6.83
C LEU A 62 2.11 -0.06 8.34
N ILE A 63 1.24 0.83 8.79
CA ILE A 63 0.90 1.01 10.20
C ILE A 63 -0.50 0.45 10.43
N ARG A 64 -0.57 -0.82 10.73
CA ARG A 64 -1.81 -1.58 11.00
C ARG A 64 -1.55 -2.60 12.10
N PRO A 65 -2.00 -2.34 13.33
CA PRO A 65 -1.58 -3.12 14.52
C PRO A 65 -2.19 -4.52 14.59
N ARG A 66 -3.29 -4.77 13.88
CA ARG A 66 -4.02 -6.04 13.90
C ARG A 66 -4.78 -6.32 12.62
N ALA A 67 -5.07 -7.57 12.35
CA ALA A 67 -5.99 -8.00 11.30
C ALA A 67 -7.46 -7.62 11.63
N GLY A 68 -8.34 -7.78 10.65
CA GLY A 68 -9.75 -7.47 10.72
C GLY A 68 -10.07 -6.05 10.25
N ASN A 69 -11.07 -5.42 10.87
CA ASN A 69 -11.55 -4.09 10.51
C ASN A 69 -10.54 -2.98 10.83
N PHE A 70 -10.87 -1.76 10.41
CA PHE A 70 -10.05 -0.56 10.59
C PHE A 70 -10.65 0.41 11.63
N VAL A 71 -11.51 -0.08 12.51
CA VAL A 71 -12.08 0.68 13.63
C VAL A 71 -11.20 0.44 14.85
N TYR A 72 -10.50 1.46 15.31
CA TYR A 72 -9.47 1.34 16.33
C TYR A 72 -9.89 1.99 17.66
N ASP A 73 -9.64 1.28 18.75
CA ASP A 73 -9.74 1.82 20.09
C ASP A 73 -8.49 2.62 20.49
N ALA A 74 -8.50 3.20 21.67
CA ALA A 74 -7.39 4.02 22.17
C ALA A 74 -6.06 3.25 22.27
N SER A 75 -6.10 1.95 22.60
CA SER A 75 -4.89 1.13 22.69
C SER A 75 -4.29 0.84 21.33
N ASN A 76 -5.13 0.52 20.33
CA ASN A 76 -4.67 0.35 18.95
C ASN A 76 -4.04 1.64 18.42
N VAL A 77 -4.68 2.81 18.66
CA VAL A 77 -4.14 4.10 18.21
C VAL A 77 -2.80 4.41 18.88
N ALA A 78 -2.65 4.12 20.18
CA ALA A 78 -1.37 4.32 20.86
C ALA A 78 -0.25 3.43 20.30
N ILE A 79 -0.56 2.19 19.90
CA ILE A 79 0.40 1.29 19.23
C ILE A 79 0.78 1.89 17.87
N MET A 80 -0.19 2.35 17.07
CA MET A 80 0.06 2.95 15.77
C MET A 80 0.93 4.21 15.89
N GLU A 81 0.69 5.07 16.87
CA GLU A 81 1.51 6.26 17.14
C GLU A 81 2.96 5.88 17.48
N ALA A 82 3.16 4.82 18.27
CA ALA A 82 4.50 4.31 18.61
C ALA A 82 5.22 3.74 17.37
N ASP A 83 4.52 2.99 16.52
CA ASP A 83 5.07 2.44 15.27
C ASP A 83 5.47 3.56 14.30
N ILE A 84 4.65 4.61 14.17
CA ILE A 84 4.97 5.80 13.36
C ILE A 84 6.22 6.51 13.91
N ALA A 85 6.32 6.69 15.22
CA ALA A 85 7.50 7.30 15.84
C ALA A 85 8.76 6.49 15.53
N GLN A 86 8.70 5.16 15.60
CA GLN A 86 9.82 4.30 15.23
C GLN A 86 10.21 4.44 13.75
N ALA A 87 9.23 4.49 12.84
CA ALA A 87 9.49 4.69 11.42
C ALA A 87 10.21 6.03 11.16
N ARG A 88 9.74 7.11 11.80
CA ARG A 88 10.35 8.43 11.72
C ARG A 88 11.77 8.44 12.30
N ASP A 89 11.98 7.84 13.47
CA ASP A 89 13.28 7.81 14.14
C ASP A 89 14.31 6.97 13.36
N LEU A 90 13.86 5.99 12.58
CA LEU A 90 14.68 5.27 11.61
C LEU A 90 15.00 6.11 10.34
N GLY A 91 14.37 7.26 10.15
CA GLY A 91 14.55 8.09 8.95
C GLY A 91 13.84 7.53 7.71
N LEU A 92 12.81 6.72 7.88
CA LEU A 92 11.96 6.28 6.78
C LEU A 92 11.18 7.49 6.22
N PRO A 93 11.00 7.61 4.89
CA PRO A 93 10.48 8.83 4.28
C PRO A 93 8.95 8.97 4.34
N GLY A 94 8.22 7.91 4.67
CA GLY A 94 6.77 7.92 4.72
C GLY A 94 6.18 6.75 5.45
N VAL A 95 4.87 6.76 5.64
CA VAL A 95 4.08 5.70 6.28
C VAL A 95 2.76 5.47 5.54
N VAL A 96 2.20 4.27 5.71
CA VAL A 96 0.89 3.90 5.17
C VAL A 96 -0.07 3.70 6.33
N ILE A 97 -1.12 4.50 6.40
CA ILE A 97 -2.09 4.53 7.52
C ILE A 97 -3.52 4.44 7.00
N GLY A 98 -4.48 4.21 7.89
CA GLY A 98 -5.91 4.29 7.59
C GLY A 98 -6.73 3.88 8.79
N ALA A 99 -7.89 4.49 8.94
CA ALA A 99 -8.86 4.19 10.00
C ALA A 99 -10.27 4.51 9.51
N THR A 100 -11.24 3.70 9.94
CA THR A 100 -12.66 3.92 9.67
C THR A 100 -13.48 3.91 10.96
N THR A 101 -14.66 4.48 10.89
CA THR A 101 -15.68 4.42 11.94
C THR A 101 -16.60 3.21 11.75
N ASN A 102 -17.43 2.92 12.76
CA ASN A 102 -18.44 1.85 12.67
C ASN A 102 -19.53 2.14 11.62
N ASP A 103 -19.78 3.41 11.30
CA ASP A 103 -20.71 3.87 10.26
C ASP A 103 -20.06 4.01 8.89
N ARG A 104 -18.92 3.31 8.69
CA ARG A 104 -18.23 3.15 7.41
C ARG A 104 -17.83 4.49 6.74
N LYS A 105 -17.30 5.42 7.54
CA LYS A 105 -16.63 6.64 7.12
C LYS A 105 -15.15 6.57 7.49
N LEU A 106 -14.33 7.43 6.90
CA LEU A 106 -12.98 7.65 7.42
C LEU A 106 -13.05 8.23 8.84
N ASP A 107 -12.30 7.65 9.77
CA ASP A 107 -12.19 8.19 11.13
C ASP A 107 -11.26 9.39 11.15
N ARG A 108 -11.81 10.57 10.84
CA ARG A 108 -11.07 11.83 10.81
C ARG A 108 -10.28 12.06 12.10
N ARG A 109 -10.88 11.79 13.26
CA ARG A 109 -10.24 12.02 14.56
C ARG A 109 -9.00 11.17 14.76
N VAL A 110 -9.08 9.88 14.42
CA VAL A 110 -7.92 8.97 14.49
C VAL A 110 -6.88 9.38 13.45
N LEU A 111 -7.30 9.65 12.20
CA LEU A 111 -6.38 10.05 11.14
C LEU A 111 -5.63 11.34 11.48
N GLU A 112 -6.28 12.36 12.03
CA GLU A 112 -5.63 13.62 12.47
C GLU A 112 -4.53 13.35 13.52
N ARG A 113 -4.77 12.44 14.46
CA ARG A 113 -3.74 12.04 15.47
C ARG A 113 -2.56 11.36 14.83
N LEU A 114 -2.81 10.40 13.91
CA LEU A 114 -1.75 9.68 13.22
C LEU A 114 -0.95 10.61 12.32
N ILE A 115 -1.60 11.53 11.61
CA ILE A 115 -0.96 12.56 10.77
C ILE A 115 -0.07 13.49 11.61
N GLU A 116 -0.56 13.92 12.77
CA GLU A 116 0.24 14.74 13.69
C GLU A 116 1.51 14.02 14.14
N THR A 117 1.41 12.71 14.46
CA THR A 117 2.56 11.89 14.82
C THR A 117 3.49 11.67 13.62
N SER A 118 2.95 11.67 12.40
CA SER A 118 3.68 11.48 11.13
C SER A 118 4.35 12.76 10.60
N LYS A 119 4.41 13.85 11.37
CA LYS A 119 5.00 15.11 10.88
C LYS A 119 6.38 14.91 10.24
N GLY A 120 6.52 15.39 9.01
CA GLY A 120 7.73 15.26 8.20
C GLY A 120 7.80 13.99 7.35
N LEU A 121 6.82 13.08 7.48
CA LEU A 121 6.70 11.88 6.67
C LEU A 121 5.66 12.08 5.57
N ASP A 122 5.87 11.42 4.45
CA ASP A 122 4.86 11.28 3.40
C ASP A 122 3.79 10.26 3.81
N ILE A 123 2.52 10.49 3.46
CA ILE A 123 1.40 9.69 3.97
C ILE A 123 0.60 9.08 2.84
N THR A 124 0.47 7.76 2.87
CA THR A 124 -0.48 6.99 2.06
C THR A 124 -1.67 6.56 2.91
N LEU A 125 -2.89 6.80 2.46
CA LEU A 125 -4.10 6.20 3.02
C LEU A 125 -4.31 4.83 2.35
N HIS A 126 -4.24 3.76 3.13
CA HIS A 126 -4.39 2.40 2.62
C HIS A 126 -5.85 2.03 2.31
N ARG A 127 -6.08 0.77 1.92
CA ARG A 127 -7.38 0.22 1.52
C ARG A 127 -8.50 0.24 2.57
N ALA A 128 -8.31 0.86 3.73
CA ALA A 128 -9.43 1.29 4.58
C ALA A 128 -10.38 2.22 3.81
N PHE A 129 -9.85 2.95 2.82
CA PHE A 129 -10.62 3.74 1.87
C PHE A 129 -11.66 2.91 1.09
N ASP A 130 -11.39 1.63 0.81
CA ASP A 130 -12.32 0.74 0.11
C ASP A 130 -13.50 0.28 0.98
N MET A 131 -13.48 0.57 2.29
CA MET A 131 -14.49 0.12 3.25
C MET A 131 -15.53 1.19 3.59
N VAL A 132 -15.42 2.38 2.99
CA VAL A 132 -16.39 3.46 3.21
C VAL A 132 -17.61 3.33 2.31
N ASP A 133 -18.74 3.89 2.75
CA ASP A 133 -19.98 3.89 1.95
C ASP A 133 -19.98 4.97 0.87
N ASP A 134 -19.36 6.13 1.14
CA ASP A 134 -19.22 7.23 0.19
C ASP A 134 -17.74 7.52 -0.11
N PRO A 135 -17.20 6.99 -1.22
CA PRO A 135 -15.82 7.21 -1.61
C PRO A 135 -15.52 8.66 -2.03
N VAL A 136 -16.55 9.44 -2.40
CA VAL A 136 -16.40 10.85 -2.75
C VAL A 136 -16.20 11.70 -1.49
N GLU A 137 -17.04 11.51 -0.46
CA GLU A 137 -16.85 12.11 0.86
C GLU A 137 -15.48 11.76 1.45
N ALA A 138 -15.07 10.50 1.31
CA ALA A 138 -13.78 10.01 1.80
C ALA A 138 -12.60 10.63 1.03
N LEU A 139 -12.71 10.82 -0.29
CA LEU A 139 -11.71 11.51 -1.09
C LEU A 139 -11.50 12.96 -0.62
N GLU A 140 -12.59 13.73 -0.46
CA GLU A 140 -12.49 15.10 0.02
C GLU A 140 -11.93 15.17 1.43
N THR A 141 -12.33 14.24 2.32
CA THR A 141 -11.73 14.10 3.67
C THR A 141 -10.23 13.88 3.61
N ALA A 142 -9.74 12.99 2.74
CA ALA A 142 -8.32 12.72 2.58
C ALA A 142 -7.55 13.95 2.04
N ILE A 143 -8.15 14.70 1.12
CA ILE A 143 -7.58 15.95 0.58
C ILE A 143 -7.49 17.02 1.69
N GLU A 144 -8.55 17.23 2.46
CA GLU A 144 -8.57 18.19 3.58
C GLU A 144 -7.52 17.85 4.64
N LEU A 145 -7.31 16.57 4.90
CA LEU A 145 -6.27 16.06 5.80
C LEU A 145 -4.86 16.14 5.21
N ARG A 146 -4.70 16.59 3.96
CA ARG A 146 -3.43 16.72 3.24
C ARG A 146 -2.67 15.39 3.13
N ILE A 147 -3.40 14.30 2.97
CA ILE A 147 -2.83 12.99 2.66
C ILE A 147 -2.30 13.04 1.23
N SER A 148 -1.11 12.49 0.99
CA SER A 148 -0.45 12.59 -0.31
C SER A 148 -1.08 11.69 -1.36
N ARG A 149 -1.55 10.49 -0.97
CA ARG A 149 -2.16 9.51 -1.87
C ARG A 149 -3.16 8.59 -1.18
N ILE A 150 -4.09 8.08 -1.96
CA ILE A 150 -4.98 6.99 -1.55
C ILE A 150 -4.67 5.72 -2.35
N LEU A 151 -4.55 4.60 -1.66
CA LEU A 151 -4.47 3.26 -2.24
C LEU A 151 -5.87 2.65 -2.26
N THR A 152 -6.40 2.32 -3.43
CA THR A 152 -7.78 1.84 -3.57
C THR A 152 -7.94 0.80 -4.67
N SER A 153 -8.88 -0.10 -4.49
CA SER A 153 -9.43 -0.96 -5.54
C SER A 153 -10.78 -0.47 -6.09
N GLY A 154 -11.14 0.80 -5.78
CA GLY A 154 -12.42 1.39 -6.18
C GLY A 154 -13.61 0.88 -5.35
N GLY A 155 -13.40 0.51 -4.08
CA GLY A 155 -14.43 -0.06 -3.20
C GLY A 155 -14.86 -1.48 -3.60
N ALA A 156 -14.06 -2.17 -4.42
CA ALA A 156 -14.35 -3.52 -4.92
C ALA A 156 -13.36 -4.56 -4.35
N LYS A 157 -13.66 -5.85 -4.55
CA LYS A 157 -12.75 -6.94 -4.12
C LYS A 157 -11.39 -6.89 -4.83
N SER A 158 -11.37 -6.43 -6.07
CA SER A 158 -10.16 -6.28 -6.88
C SER A 158 -10.24 -5.02 -7.74
N VAL A 159 -9.08 -4.52 -8.11
CA VAL A 159 -8.94 -3.35 -9.00
C VAL A 159 -9.70 -3.54 -10.32
N SER A 160 -9.72 -4.74 -10.89
CA SER A 160 -10.43 -5.05 -12.15
C SER A 160 -11.94 -4.82 -12.07
N LEU A 161 -12.53 -4.97 -10.89
CA LEU A 161 -13.96 -4.73 -10.65
C LEU A 161 -14.26 -3.25 -10.32
N GLY A 162 -13.23 -2.49 -9.93
CA GLY A 162 -13.37 -1.11 -9.46
C GLY A 162 -12.85 -0.05 -10.43
N ILE A 163 -12.40 -0.41 -11.64
CA ILE A 163 -11.74 0.51 -12.59
C ILE A 163 -12.57 1.78 -12.82
N ALA A 164 -13.86 1.65 -13.12
CA ALA A 164 -14.73 2.81 -13.37
C ALA A 164 -14.83 3.77 -12.15
N THR A 165 -14.81 3.23 -10.93
CA THR A 165 -14.81 4.06 -9.71
C THR A 165 -13.45 4.72 -9.53
N ILE A 166 -12.34 4.02 -9.75
CA ILE A 166 -10.99 4.56 -9.66
C ILE A 166 -10.79 5.72 -10.64
N GLN A 167 -11.25 5.56 -11.89
CA GLN A 167 -11.18 6.59 -12.93
C GLN A 167 -11.95 7.84 -12.50
N ARG A 168 -13.17 7.68 -12.03
CA ARG A 168 -13.99 8.78 -11.53
C ARG A 168 -13.35 9.49 -10.32
N LEU A 169 -12.74 8.73 -9.40
CA LEU A 169 -12.01 9.30 -8.27
C LEU A 169 -10.77 10.09 -8.72
N ALA A 170 -10.04 9.60 -9.72
CA ALA A 170 -8.88 10.30 -10.28
C ALA A 170 -9.30 11.62 -10.96
N GLU A 171 -10.38 11.62 -11.73
CA GLU A 171 -10.96 12.84 -12.34
C GLU A 171 -11.37 13.84 -11.25
N GLN A 172 -12.06 13.36 -10.22
CA GLN A 172 -12.54 14.20 -9.12
C GLN A 172 -11.40 14.71 -8.24
N ALA A 173 -10.35 13.92 -8.02
CA ALA A 173 -9.15 14.35 -7.32
C ALA A 173 -8.50 15.56 -8.01
N ALA A 174 -8.55 15.66 -9.34
CA ALA A 174 -8.05 16.75 -10.15
C ALA A 174 -6.61 17.16 -9.78
N GLY A 175 -5.76 16.20 -9.46
CA GLY A 175 -4.37 16.40 -9.05
C GLY A 175 -4.16 16.90 -7.61
N ARG A 176 -5.23 17.06 -6.81
CA ARG A 176 -5.13 17.49 -5.40
C ARG A 176 -4.57 16.40 -4.47
N ILE A 177 -4.73 15.16 -4.86
CA ILE A 177 -4.22 13.95 -4.19
C ILE A 177 -3.94 12.90 -5.24
N ALA A 178 -2.92 12.06 -5.06
CA ALA A 178 -2.67 10.93 -5.95
C ALA A 178 -3.68 9.81 -5.67
N VAL A 179 -4.29 9.27 -6.73
CA VAL A 179 -5.10 8.05 -6.66
C VAL A 179 -4.24 6.91 -7.19
N MET A 180 -3.94 5.94 -6.33
CA MET A 180 -3.08 4.80 -6.62
C MET A 180 -3.90 3.51 -6.67
N PRO A 181 -4.17 2.95 -7.86
CA PRO A 181 -4.85 1.66 -7.99
C PRO A 181 -4.05 0.54 -7.33
N GLY A 182 -4.75 -0.34 -6.58
CA GLY A 182 -4.17 -1.54 -5.99
C GLY A 182 -5.22 -2.58 -5.61
N GLY A 183 -4.75 -3.79 -5.29
CA GLY A 183 -5.64 -4.91 -5.01
C GLY A 183 -5.89 -5.79 -6.23
N GLY A 184 -4.86 -6.56 -6.61
CA GLY A 184 -4.91 -7.50 -7.73
C GLY A 184 -4.51 -6.89 -9.07
N VAL A 185 -3.63 -5.88 -9.07
CA VAL A 185 -3.03 -5.36 -10.31
C VAL A 185 -2.17 -6.45 -10.94
N SER A 186 -2.42 -6.73 -12.22
CA SER A 186 -1.63 -7.60 -13.08
C SER A 186 -1.08 -6.82 -14.29
N VAL A 187 -0.12 -7.41 -14.98
CA VAL A 187 0.51 -6.81 -16.17
C VAL A 187 -0.53 -6.42 -17.22
N GLU A 188 -1.53 -7.27 -17.42
CA GLU A 188 -2.60 -7.11 -18.41
C GLU A 188 -3.54 -5.93 -18.09
N LEU A 189 -3.68 -5.59 -16.79
CA LEU A 189 -4.58 -4.51 -16.35
C LEU A 189 -3.93 -3.12 -16.39
N VAL A 190 -2.60 -3.04 -16.40
CA VAL A 190 -1.88 -1.75 -16.33
C VAL A 190 -2.29 -0.80 -17.46
N PRO A 191 -2.38 -1.22 -18.75
CA PRO A 191 -2.77 -0.30 -19.82
C PRO A 191 -4.19 0.26 -19.64
N GLU A 192 -5.14 -0.56 -19.18
CA GLU A 192 -6.52 -0.11 -18.94
C GLU A 192 -6.61 0.88 -17.78
N LEU A 193 -5.86 0.64 -16.70
CA LEU A 193 -5.76 1.56 -15.56
C LEU A 193 -5.18 2.91 -15.98
N LEU A 194 -4.15 2.92 -16.81
CA LEU A 194 -3.47 4.13 -17.24
C LEU A 194 -4.17 4.86 -18.40
N ALA A 195 -5.20 4.26 -19.00
CA ALA A 195 -5.99 4.92 -20.05
C ALA A 195 -6.70 6.19 -19.55
N SER A 196 -6.89 6.32 -18.22
CA SER A 196 -7.45 7.52 -17.61
C SER A 196 -6.36 8.53 -17.27
N SER A 197 -6.62 9.79 -17.57
CA SER A 197 -5.75 10.89 -17.15
C SER A 197 -5.72 11.00 -15.61
N GLY A 198 -4.52 11.21 -15.06
CA GLY A 198 -4.34 11.46 -13.62
C GLY A 198 -3.94 10.24 -12.78
N LEU A 199 -3.84 9.03 -13.37
CA LEU A 199 -3.30 7.86 -12.69
C LEU A 199 -1.81 7.69 -13.07
N ASN A 200 -0.92 8.01 -12.14
CA ASN A 200 0.52 7.95 -12.34
C ASN A 200 1.22 6.99 -11.37
N GLU A 201 0.52 6.46 -10.39
CA GLU A 201 1.05 5.51 -9.41
C GLU A 201 0.26 4.22 -9.47
N ILE A 202 0.92 3.08 -9.34
CA ILE A 202 0.30 1.75 -9.27
C ILE A 202 0.90 0.98 -8.11
N HIS A 203 0.04 0.30 -7.36
CA HIS A 203 0.43 -0.60 -6.28
C HIS A 203 0.16 -2.05 -6.65
N ALA A 204 1.16 -2.92 -6.47
CA ALA A 204 1.04 -4.35 -6.74
C ALA A 204 1.82 -5.19 -5.72
N SER A 205 1.47 -6.48 -5.61
CA SER A 205 2.29 -7.43 -4.87
C SER A 205 3.50 -7.92 -5.67
N GLY A 206 3.46 -7.83 -7.00
CA GLY A 206 4.51 -8.33 -7.87
C GLY A 206 4.87 -9.79 -7.62
N SER A 207 3.90 -10.62 -7.21
CA SER A 207 4.16 -11.94 -6.64
C SER A 207 3.77 -13.09 -7.57
N ALA A 208 4.50 -14.20 -7.43
CA ALA A 208 4.17 -15.51 -7.98
C ALA A 208 3.76 -16.48 -6.86
N SER A 209 2.90 -17.44 -7.19
CA SER A 209 2.50 -18.50 -6.26
C SER A 209 3.50 -19.66 -6.31
N SER A 210 3.81 -20.21 -5.14
CA SER A 210 4.57 -21.46 -4.99
C SER A 210 3.88 -22.35 -3.95
N ASN A 211 3.99 -23.66 -4.12
CA ASN A 211 3.57 -24.60 -3.08
C ASN A 211 4.60 -24.59 -1.96
N GLU A 212 4.13 -24.69 -0.74
CA GLU A 212 4.97 -24.87 0.45
C GLU A 212 5.19 -26.36 0.71
N GLU A 213 6.18 -26.67 1.53
CA GLU A 213 6.47 -28.02 1.98
C GLU A 213 5.27 -28.61 2.74
N GLU A 214 4.86 -29.84 2.40
CA GLU A 214 3.67 -30.49 2.95
C GLU A 214 3.71 -30.57 4.49
N LEU A 215 4.88 -30.83 5.07
CA LEU A 215 5.06 -30.89 6.53
C LEU A 215 4.74 -29.52 7.19
N LEU A 216 5.16 -28.40 6.60
CA LEU A 216 4.87 -27.07 7.13
C LEU A 216 3.37 -26.73 7.05
N VAL A 217 2.70 -27.22 5.99
CA VAL A 217 1.26 -27.06 5.81
C VAL A 217 0.50 -27.90 6.83
N GLU A 218 0.89 -29.15 7.01
CA GLU A 218 0.28 -30.08 7.98
C GLU A 218 0.37 -29.54 9.41
N PHE A 219 1.51 -28.97 9.80
CA PHE A 219 1.71 -28.35 11.12
C PHE A 219 1.14 -26.93 11.26
N GLY A 220 0.54 -26.38 10.20
CA GLY A 220 -0.06 -25.05 10.22
C GLY A 220 0.95 -23.89 10.24
N PHE A 221 2.22 -24.14 9.89
CA PHE A 221 3.26 -23.11 9.81
C PHE A 221 3.26 -22.37 8.48
N ALA A 222 2.65 -22.94 7.44
CA ALA A 222 2.51 -22.33 6.13
C ALA A 222 1.16 -22.66 5.49
N PRO A 223 0.60 -21.79 4.63
CA PRO A 223 -0.53 -22.13 3.78
C PRO A 223 -0.07 -23.09 2.67
N GLN A 224 -0.98 -23.86 2.09
CA GLN A 224 -0.67 -24.77 0.99
C GLN A 224 -0.02 -24.06 -0.21
N GLN A 225 -0.49 -22.83 -0.50
CA GLN A 225 0.10 -21.96 -1.50
C GLN A 225 0.50 -20.63 -0.85
N ARG A 226 1.74 -20.24 -1.05
CA ARG A 226 2.27 -18.95 -0.62
C ARG A 226 2.60 -18.09 -1.84
N ARG A 227 2.25 -16.83 -1.76
CA ARG A 227 2.67 -15.83 -2.76
C ARG A 227 3.96 -15.18 -2.28
N ARG A 228 4.96 -15.14 -3.15
CA ARG A 228 6.26 -14.49 -2.88
C ARG A 228 6.55 -13.46 -3.96
N THR A 229 7.07 -12.31 -3.60
CA THR A 229 7.49 -11.29 -4.56
C THR A 229 8.52 -11.88 -5.52
N SER A 230 8.32 -11.65 -6.82
CA SER A 230 9.16 -12.14 -7.91
C SER A 230 9.74 -10.98 -8.70
N ALA A 231 11.07 -10.89 -8.77
CA ALA A 231 11.75 -9.86 -9.57
C ALA A 231 11.29 -9.86 -11.03
N GLN A 232 11.01 -11.04 -11.59
CA GLN A 232 10.52 -11.18 -12.95
C GLN A 232 9.12 -10.55 -13.12
N VAL A 233 8.20 -10.80 -12.20
CA VAL A 233 6.84 -10.22 -12.24
C VAL A 233 6.90 -8.71 -12.03
N VAL A 234 7.71 -8.24 -11.08
CA VAL A 234 7.91 -6.80 -10.84
C VAL A 234 8.49 -6.12 -12.08
N ARG A 235 9.48 -6.72 -12.73
CA ARG A 235 10.08 -6.19 -13.98
C ARG A 235 9.07 -6.11 -15.11
N ALA A 236 8.20 -7.12 -15.26
CA ALA A 236 7.15 -7.10 -16.26
C ALA A 236 6.14 -5.97 -16.01
N LEU A 237 5.71 -5.79 -14.74
CA LEU A 237 4.85 -4.67 -14.34
C LEU A 237 5.51 -3.33 -14.64
N LYS A 238 6.79 -3.16 -14.29
CA LYS A 238 7.55 -1.93 -14.53
C LYS A 238 7.66 -1.64 -16.03
N THR A 239 7.97 -2.63 -16.86
CA THR A 239 8.07 -2.47 -18.30
C THR A 239 6.76 -1.96 -18.90
N VAL A 240 5.63 -2.64 -18.60
CA VAL A 240 4.33 -2.22 -19.14
C VAL A 240 3.92 -0.85 -18.62
N LEU A 241 4.19 -0.55 -17.35
CA LEU A 241 3.93 0.77 -16.76
C LEU A 241 4.66 1.90 -17.51
N MET A 242 5.88 1.62 -18.00
CA MET A 242 6.71 2.61 -18.72
C MET A 242 6.32 2.74 -20.20
N GLU A 243 5.75 1.70 -20.80
CA GLU A 243 5.37 1.65 -22.21
C GLU A 243 3.93 2.14 -22.46
N SER A 244 3.05 2.10 -21.45
CA SER A 244 1.65 2.52 -21.54
C SER A 244 1.50 4.03 -21.52
#